data_4451598cbcb743431c8dd34cf0e88488
#
_entry.id   4451598cbcb743431c8dd34cf0e88488
#
_cell.length_a   1.000
_cell.length_b   1.000
_cell.length_c   1.000
_cell.angle_alpha   90.00
_cell.angle_beta   90.00
_cell.angle_gamma   90.00
#
_symmetry.space_group_name_H-M   'P 1'
#
loop_
_entity.id
_entity.type
_entity.pdbx_description
1 polymer ?
#
loop_
_entity_poly.entity_id
_entity_poly.type
_entity_poly.pdbx_seq_one_letter_code
_entity_poly.pdbx_strand_id
1 'polypeptide(L)'
;MIIPLHSTVSRRTALRGFGVVGLTAAAGLFATSQAHAASDLVVIDQKGTGPWGPENCGPTSAVIALVAAGRRVEHYVSGADGSAKGGNSRAVQEMRARCGLSPWEDPAVKTVDYTGAYLEDLEAGIRDTDGTATHSLFKEGLEASAHGSVVILHVHHGRLLGEDADYGHFVVAQGEDADGNLLVSDPGRAQEIGITGYSREHLRQARQGDATIVS
;
A
#
# COMPACT_ATOMS: atom_id res chain seq x y z
N MET A 1 36.14 -39.65 30.21
CA MET A 1 35.44 -40.74 30.83
C MET A 1 34.07 -40.85 30.16
N ILE A 2 33.99 -41.80 29.20
CA ILE A 2 32.89 -42.73 28.90
C ILE A 2 31.59 -42.07 28.39
N ILE A 3 31.36 -42.13 27.16
CA ILE A 3 30.80 -43.06 26.12
C ILE A 3 29.27 -42.87 25.90
N PRO A 4 28.86 -42.93 24.66
CA PRO A 4 27.54 -42.52 24.14
C PRO A 4 26.51 -43.68 24.03
N LEU A 5 25.27 -43.38 23.74
CA LEU A 5 24.34 -44.38 23.25
C LEU A 5 23.42 -43.86 22.14
N HIS A 6 23.63 -44.48 20.98
CA HIS A 6 22.72 -44.53 19.85
C HIS A 6 21.44 -45.26 20.20
N SER A 7 20.35 -44.84 19.59
CA SER A 7 19.24 -45.77 19.30
C SER A 7 18.48 -45.32 18.06
N THR A 8 18.76 -46.00 16.98
CA THR A 8 17.96 -46.07 15.75
C THR A 8 16.82 -47.04 15.97
N VAL A 9 15.60 -46.70 15.60
CA VAL A 9 14.58 -47.67 15.25
C VAL A 9 13.83 -47.26 13.99
N SER A 10 14.12 -48.03 12.96
CA SER A 10 13.33 -48.16 11.73
C SER A 10 12.20 -49.13 11.97
N ARG A 11 11.02 -48.94 11.41
CA ARG A 11 10.27 -49.99 10.71
C ARG A 11 9.05 -49.45 9.97
N ARG A 12 9.07 -49.83 8.69
CA ARG A 12 7.99 -49.85 7.70
C ARG A 12 6.79 -50.65 8.21
N THR A 13 5.59 -50.28 7.81
CA THR A 13 4.60 -51.28 7.36
C THR A 13 3.63 -50.60 6.39
N ALA A 14 3.50 -51.18 5.24
CA ALA A 14 2.50 -50.87 4.21
C ALA A 14 1.19 -51.60 4.55
N LEU A 15 0.03 -51.07 4.15
CA LEU A 15 -1.06 -51.90 3.64
C LEU A 15 -2.16 -51.07 2.96
N ARG A 16 -2.45 -51.50 1.84
CA ARG A 16 -3.51 -51.48 0.85
C ARG A 16 -4.93 -51.24 1.39
N GLY A 17 -5.71 -50.46 0.62
CA GLY A 17 -7.17 -50.45 0.75
C GLY A 17 -7.77 -49.62 -0.40
N PHE A 18 -8.38 -50.32 -1.35
CA PHE A 18 -9.13 -49.77 -2.50
C PHE A 18 -10.41 -49.04 -2.03
N GLY A 19 -10.73 -47.95 -2.67
CA GLY A 19 -12.03 -47.31 -2.54
C GLY A 19 -12.17 -46.17 -3.54
N VAL A 20 -12.61 -46.51 -4.77
CA VAL A 20 -13.02 -45.53 -5.78
C VAL A 20 -14.41 -45.05 -5.40
N VAL A 21 -14.51 -43.76 -5.01
CA VAL A 21 -15.79 -43.03 -5.05
C VAL A 21 -15.52 -41.70 -5.74
N GLY A 22 -16.13 -41.54 -6.90
CA GLY A 22 -16.07 -40.33 -7.66
C GLY A 22 -16.73 -39.17 -6.89
N LEU A 23 -16.00 -38.10 -6.67
CA LEU A 23 -16.51 -36.80 -6.31
C LEU A 23 -15.99 -35.81 -7.33
N THR A 24 -16.90 -35.29 -8.14
CA THR A 24 -16.69 -34.13 -8.98
C THR A 24 -16.24 -32.96 -8.11
N ALA A 25 -14.94 -32.70 -8.09
CA ALA A 25 -14.38 -31.50 -7.47
C ALA A 25 -14.71 -30.31 -8.36
N ALA A 26 -15.66 -29.49 -7.93
CA ALA A 26 -15.75 -28.11 -8.36
C ALA A 26 -14.44 -27.44 -7.95
N ALA A 27 -13.58 -27.16 -8.93
CA ALA A 27 -12.37 -26.38 -8.75
C ALA A 27 -12.75 -24.94 -8.43
N GLY A 28 -13.00 -24.66 -7.17
CA GLY A 28 -12.99 -23.29 -6.66
C GLY A 28 -11.56 -22.75 -6.80
N LEU A 29 -11.38 -21.80 -7.67
CA LEU A 29 -10.18 -20.98 -7.75
C LEU A 29 -10.08 -20.21 -6.42
N PHE A 30 -9.49 -20.80 -5.40
CA PHE A 30 -8.97 -20.07 -4.27
C PHE A 30 -7.74 -19.33 -4.79
N ALA A 31 -7.92 -18.05 -5.14
CA ALA A 31 -6.81 -17.14 -5.25
C ALA A 31 -6.10 -17.19 -3.88
N THR A 32 -4.93 -17.81 -3.84
CA THR A 32 -4.05 -17.73 -2.67
C THR A 32 -3.66 -16.27 -2.54
N SER A 33 -4.28 -15.55 -1.61
CA SER A 33 -3.81 -14.26 -1.18
C SER A 33 -2.38 -14.48 -0.67
N GLN A 34 -1.40 -14.03 -1.46
CA GLN A 34 -0.04 -13.95 -0.96
C GLN A 34 -0.06 -12.88 0.12
N ALA A 35 0.02 -13.30 1.38
CA ALA A 35 0.37 -12.40 2.47
C ALA A 35 1.74 -11.79 2.10
N HIS A 36 1.77 -10.50 1.80
CA HIS A 36 3.01 -9.79 1.56
C HIS A 36 3.85 -9.91 2.84
N ALA A 37 5.06 -10.43 2.71
CA ALA A 37 5.99 -10.43 3.82
C ALA A 37 6.30 -8.97 4.20
N ALA A 38 6.45 -8.68 5.48
CA ALA A 38 6.72 -7.32 5.99
C ALA A 38 7.96 -6.65 5.37
N SER A 39 8.79 -7.40 4.64
CA SER A 39 9.96 -6.91 3.89
C SER A 39 9.61 -6.14 2.60
N ASP A 40 8.37 -6.23 2.13
CA ASP A 40 7.95 -5.67 0.84
C ASP A 40 7.09 -4.41 0.99
N LEU A 41 6.93 -3.90 2.23
CA LEU A 41 6.18 -2.67 2.50
C LEU A 41 6.92 -1.45 1.97
N VAL A 42 6.21 -0.60 1.25
CA VAL A 42 6.76 0.57 0.55
C VAL A 42 6.47 1.85 1.33
N VAL A 43 7.50 2.64 1.56
CA VAL A 43 7.41 3.97 2.21
C VAL A 43 8.15 4.99 1.36
N ILE A 44 7.53 6.14 1.10
CA ILE A 44 8.15 7.28 0.41
C ILE A 44 7.76 8.55 1.16
N ASP A 45 8.73 9.41 1.46
CA ASP A 45 8.50 10.72 2.07
C ASP A 45 8.11 11.75 1.01
N GLN A 46 6.87 12.25 1.08
CA GLN A 46 6.40 13.28 0.16
C GLN A 46 7.19 14.60 0.29
N LYS A 47 7.65 14.96 1.48
CA LYS A 47 8.35 16.23 1.75
C LYS A 47 9.65 16.36 0.97
N GLY A 48 10.27 15.22 0.60
CA GLY A 48 11.47 15.16 -0.23
C GLY A 48 11.23 15.17 -1.73
N THR A 49 9.96 15.23 -2.19
CA THR A 49 9.59 15.00 -3.58
C THR A 49 9.50 16.27 -4.44
N GLY A 50 10.33 17.27 -4.17
CA GLY A 50 10.45 18.50 -4.96
C GLY A 50 9.63 19.67 -4.41
N PRO A 51 9.42 20.74 -5.23
CA PRO A 51 8.82 22.00 -4.78
C PRO A 51 7.39 21.85 -4.26
N TRP A 52 6.65 20.85 -4.74
CA TRP A 52 5.28 20.54 -4.35
C TRP A 52 5.21 19.46 -3.24
N GLY A 53 6.33 19.17 -2.57
CA GLY A 53 6.41 18.14 -1.54
C GLY A 53 5.26 18.18 -0.52
N PRO A 54 4.90 19.35 0.05
CA PRO A 54 3.80 19.43 1.01
C PRO A 54 2.43 19.00 0.44
N GLU A 55 2.20 19.16 -0.86
CA GLU A 55 0.95 18.85 -1.57
C GLU A 55 0.99 17.50 -2.30
N ASN A 56 2.12 16.78 -2.24
CA ASN A 56 2.32 15.54 -2.99
C ASN A 56 1.81 14.27 -2.28
N CYS A 57 0.97 14.36 -1.25
CA CYS A 57 0.45 13.15 -0.59
C CYS A 57 -0.24 12.20 -1.58
N GLY A 58 -1.07 12.72 -2.50
CA GLY A 58 -1.73 11.92 -3.52
C GLY A 58 -0.76 11.25 -4.49
N PRO A 59 0.04 12.00 -5.28
CA PRO A 59 1.02 11.41 -6.19
C PRO A 59 2.00 10.46 -5.52
N THR A 60 2.44 10.75 -4.29
CA THR A 60 3.32 9.85 -3.53
C THR A 60 2.59 8.56 -3.15
N SER A 61 1.33 8.65 -2.70
CA SER A 61 0.51 7.47 -2.42
C SER A 61 0.27 6.61 -3.67
N ALA A 62 0.09 7.22 -4.84
CA ALA A 62 -0.05 6.48 -6.09
C ALA A 62 1.23 5.70 -6.45
N VAL A 63 2.41 6.30 -6.29
CA VAL A 63 3.70 5.61 -6.48
C VAL A 63 3.86 4.47 -5.48
N ILE A 64 3.62 4.72 -4.19
CA ILE A 64 3.67 3.69 -3.14
C ILE A 64 2.75 2.53 -3.49
N ALA A 65 1.49 2.82 -3.86
CA ALA A 65 0.49 1.81 -4.14
C ALA A 65 0.84 0.95 -5.36
N LEU A 66 1.32 1.56 -6.45
CA LEU A 66 1.77 0.83 -7.64
C LEU A 66 2.93 -0.12 -7.32
N VAL A 67 3.95 0.39 -6.61
CA VAL A 67 5.12 -0.44 -6.25
C VAL A 67 4.73 -1.56 -5.31
N ALA A 68 3.90 -1.28 -4.29
CA ALA A 68 3.39 -2.28 -3.35
C ALA A 68 2.51 -3.33 -4.06
N ALA A 69 1.80 -2.95 -5.13
CA ALA A 69 1.05 -3.88 -5.99
C ALA A 69 1.95 -4.64 -7.00
N GLY A 70 3.28 -4.51 -6.90
CA GLY A 70 4.23 -5.19 -7.76
C GLY A 70 4.34 -4.59 -9.17
N ARG A 71 3.86 -3.35 -9.37
CA ARG A 71 3.96 -2.66 -10.65
C ARG A 71 5.29 -1.93 -10.78
N ARG A 72 5.82 -1.89 -12.00
CA ARG A 72 7.03 -1.12 -12.28
C ARG A 72 6.66 0.37 -12.37
N VAL A 73 7.29 1.17 -11.53
CA VAL A 73 7.22 2.64 -11.62
C VAL A 73 8.57 3.15 -12.10
N GLU A 74 8.56 3.96 -13.15
CA GLU A 74 9.78 4.54 -13.70
C GLU A 74 10.43 5.47 -12.66
N HIS A 75 11.76 5.44 -12.59
CA HIS A 75 12.57 6.19 -11.61
C HIS A 75 12.32 5.87 -10.13
N TYR A 76 11.53 4.85 -9.81
CA TYR A 76 11.45 4.36 -8.43
C TYR A 76 12.76 3.67 -8.05
N VAL A 77 13.28 4.00 -6.87
CA VAL A 77 14.50 3.42 -6.30
C VAL A 77 14.11 2.53 -5.11
N SER A 78 14.24 1.21 -5.30
CA SER A 78 14.02 0.23 -4.23
C SER A 78 15.20 0.20 -3.27
N GLY A 79 14.94 0.02 -1.96
CA GLY A 79 15.99 -0.19 -0.95
C GLY A 79 16.71 1.09 -0.49
N ALA A 80 16.51 2.23 -1.10
CA ALA A 80 16.57 3.45 -0.32
C ALA A 80 15.53 3.24 0.81
N ASP A 81 15.96 3.34 2.07
CA ASP A 81 14.97 3.47 3.12
C ASP A 81 13.96 4.47 2.58
N GLY A 82 12.68 4.15 2.54
CA GLY A 82 11.68 4.97 1.87
C GLY A 82 11.65 6.42 2.35
N SER A 83 12.50 6.76 3.29
CA SER A 83 12.80 8.05 3.88
C SER A 83 13.90 8.83 3.16
N ALA A 84 14.60 8.28 2.14
CA ALA A 84 15.68 8.98 1.46
C ALA A 84 15.15 10.23 0.75
N LYS A 85 15.46 11.39 1.32
CA LYS A 85 15.17 12.68 0.69
C LYS A 85 15.69 12.68 -0.75
N GLY A 86 14.77 12.83 -1.69
CA GLY A 86 15.08 12.93 -3.11
C GLY A 86 15.25 11.63 -3.86
N GLY A 87 15.33 10.46 -3.21
CA GLY A 87 15.50 9.18 -3.90
C GLY A 87 14.40 8.86 -4.90
N ASN A 88 13.15 9.13 -4.51
CA ASN A 88 11.96 8.89 -5.33
C ASN A 88 11.30 10.19 -5.86
N SER A 89 11.97 11.32 -5.73
CA SER A 89 11.43 12.63 -6.13
C SER A 89 10.96 12.61 -7.58
N ARG A 90 11.76 12.07 -8.50
CA ARG A 90 11.42 12.02 -9.92
C ARG A 90 10.21 11.14 -10.22
N ALA A 91 10.12 9.96 -9.61
CA ALA A 91 8.96 9.08 -9.76
C ALA A 91 7.66 9.76 -9.31
N VAL A 92 7.69 10.47 -8.17
CA VAL A 92 6.53 11.20 -7.65
C VAL A 92 6.16 12.39 -8.54
N GLN A 93 7.15 13.13 -9.07
CA GLN A 93 6.90 14.27 -9.95
C GLN A 93 6.30 13.83 -11.28
N GLU A 94 6.76 12.73 -11.86
CA GLU A 94 6.16 12.14 -13.06
C GLU A 94 4.75 11.65 -12.79
N MET A 95 4.50 11.02 -11.64
CA MET A 95 3.15 10.64 -11.21
C MET A 95 2.25 11.87 -11.07
N ARG A 96 2.74 12.97 -10.46
CA ARG A 96 2.01 14.22 -10.37
C ARG A 96 1.56 14.74 -11.74
N ALA A 97 2.45 14.70 -12.74
CA ALA A 97 2.13 15.09 -14.11
C ALA A 97 1.07 14.16 -14.74
N ARG A 98 1.16 12.85 -14.51
CA ARG A 98 0.17 11.85 -14.98
C ARG A 98 -1.20 12.03 -14.33
N CYS A 99 -1.25 12.52 -13.11
CA CYS A 99 -2.48 12.92 -12.42
C CYS A 99 -3.07 14.24 -12.96
N GLY A 100 -2.46 14.86 -13.97
CA GLY A 100 -2.93 16.14 -14.52
C GLY A 100 -2.76 17.35 -13.59
N LEU A 101 -1.93 17.20 -12.55
CA LEU A 101 -1.69 18.26 -11.57
C LEU A 101 -0.65 19.26 -12.06
N SER A 102 -0.60 20.45 -11.43
CA SER A 102 0.33 21.53 -11.81
C SER A 102 1.77 21.05 -11.96
N PRO A 103 2.52 21.58 -12.96
CA PRO A 103 3.91 21.23 -13.18
C PRO A 103 4.76 21.43 -11.92
N TRP A 104 5.65 20.51 -11.67
CA TRP A 104 6.53 20.54 -10.50
C TRP A 104 7.66 21.57 -10.57
N GLU A 105 7.92 22.12 -11.77
CA GLU A 105 9.08 22.98 -12.04
C GLU A 105 8.91 24.42 -11.52
N ASP A 106 7.69 24.90 -11.32
CA ASP A 106 7.48 26.29 -10.91
C ASP A 106 6.38 26.46 -9.86
N PRO A 107 6.73 26.38 -8.57
CA PRO A 107 5.78 26.66 -7.49
C PRO A 107 5.35 28.13 -7.44
N ALA A 108 6.02 29.06 -8.15
CA ALA A 108 5.60 30.43 -8.22
C ALA A 108 4.38 30.64 -9.13
N VAL A 109 4.12 29.70 -10.03
CA VAL A 109 2.93 29.68 -10.89
C VAL A 109 1.75 29.01 -10.16
N LYS A 110 1.51 29.34 -8.91
CA LYS A 110 0.25 29.00 -8.21
C LYS A 110 -0.90 29.77 -8.83
N THR A 111 -1.34 29.35 -10.02
CA THR A 111 -2.49 29.93 -10.70
C THR A 111 -3.81 29.29 -10.31
N VAL A 112 -3.76 28.27 -9.45
CA VAL A 112 -4.93 27.54 -8.95
C VAL A 112 -4.95 27.57 -7.42
N ASP A 113 -6.12 27.80 -6.87
CA ASP A 113 -6.34 27.83 -5.42
C ASP A 113 -6.16 26.44 -4.75
N TYR A 114 -6.16 25.37 -5.56
CA TYR A 114 -6.02 23.99 -5.12
C TYR A 114 -4.86 23.31 -5.84
N THR A 115 -3.86 22.88 -5.07
CA THR A 115 -2.64 22.21 -5.58
C THR A 115 -2.55 20.74 -5.18
N GLY A 116 -3.51 20.25 -4.40
CA GLY A 116 -3.66 18.86 -4.04
C GLY A 116 -4.23 17.99 -5.18
N ALA A 117 -4.48 16.74 -4.90
CA ALA A 117 -5.12 15.79 -5.82
C ALA A 117 -6.52 15.43 -5.34
N TYR A 118 -7.41 15.13 -6.26
CA TYR A 118 -8.62 14.35 -5.99
C TYR A 118 -8.33 12.85 -6.21
N LEU A 119 -9.22 12.00 -5.71
CA LEU A 119 -9.03 10.55 -5.86
C LEU A 119 -9.06 10.12 -7.33
N GLU A 120 -9.92 10.77 -8.13
CA GLU A 120 -10.05 10.54 -9.57
C GLU A 120 -8.78 10.90 -10.36
N ASP A 121 -8.04 11.92 -9.92
CA ASP A 121 -6.75 12.30 -10.49
C ASP A 121 -5.73 11.18 -10.28
N LEU A 122 -5.70 10.60 -9.07
CA LEU A 122 -4.82 9.48 -8.74
C LEU A 122 -5.17 8.25 -9.57
N GLU A 123 -6.45 7.96 -9.71
CA GLU A 123 -6.93 6.84 -10.53
C GLU A 123 -6.53 7.01 -12.00
N ALA A 124 -6.63 8.23 -12.53
CA ALA A 124 -6.18 8.54 -13.90
C ALA A 124 -4.67 8.33 -14.04
N GLY A 125 -3.87 8.87 -13.12
CA GLY A 125 -2.42 8.73 -13.12
C GLY A 125 -1.95 7.28 -13.00
N ILE A 126 -2.61 6.48 -12.15
CA ILE A 126 -2.32 5.05 -12.01
C ILE A 126 -2.61 4.30 -13.31
N ARG A 127 -3.76 4.56 -13.95
CA ARG A 127 -4.11 3.92 -15.23
C ARG A 127 -3.15 4.30 -16.36
N ASP A 128 -2.60 5.52 -16.33
CA ASP A 128 -1.59 5.96 -17.30
C ASP A 128 -0.22 5.29 -17.12
N THR A 129 -0.01 4.54 -16.04
CA THR A 129 1.21 3.78 -15.76
C THR A 129 1.03 2.26 -15.89
N ASP A 130 0.09 1.78 -16.68
CA ASP A 130 -0.29 0.36 -16.80
C ASP A 130 -0.74 -0.29 -15.48
N GLY A 131 -1.08 0.49 -14.46
CA GLY A 131 -1.72 0.05 -13.24
C GLY A 131 -3.24 -0.05 -13.41
N THR A 132 -3.86 -0.86 -12.56
CA THR A 132 -5.32 -0.87 -12.42
C THR A 132 -5.72 -0.08 -11.19
N ALA A 133 -6.65 0.85 -11.35
CA ALA A 133 -7.24 1.62 -10.27
C ALA A 133 -8.76 1.42 -10.28
N THR A 134 -9.29 0.86 -9.21
CA THR A 134 -10.72 0.62 -9.04
C THR A 134 -11.25 1.49 -7.91
N HIS A 135 -12.15 2.42 -8.23
CA HIS A 135 -12.85 3.22 -7.24
C HIS A 135 -13.65 2.33 -6.30
N SER A 136 -13.65 2.63 -5.01
CA SER A 136 -14.30 1.82 -3.99
C SER A 136 -14.80 2.71 -2.85
N LEU A 137 -15.90 2.33 -2.24
CA LEU A 137 -16.30 2.93 -0.97
C LEU A 137 -15.21 2.68 0.09
N PHE A 138 -15.00 3.63 0.98
CA PHE A 138 -13.95 3.57 2.00
C PHE A 138 -13.99 2.25 2.80
N LYS A 139 -15.19 1.81 3.21
CA LYS A 139 -15.37 0.55 3.94
C LYS A 139 -14.92 -0.67 3.13
N GLU A 140 -15.27 -0.71 1.87
CA GLU A 140 -14.90 -1.80 0.96
C GLU A 140 -13.38 -1.82 0.73
N GLY A 141 -12.76 -0.64 0.62
CA GLY A 141 -11.31 -0.49 0.57
C GLY A 141 -10.61 -1.08 1.81
N LEU A 142 -11.12 -0.81 3.02
CA LEU A 142 -10.57 -1.41 4.25
C LEU A 142 -10.66 -2.95 4.23
N GLU A 143 -11.79 -3.49 3.80
CA GLU A 143 -11.96 -4.95 3.69
C GLU A 143 -11.04 -5.54 2.60
N ALA A 144 -10.90 -4.88 1.46
CA ALA A 144 -9.98 -5.31 0.41
C ALA A 144 -8.52 -5.35 0.89
N SER A 145 -8.09 -4.32 1.65
CA SER A 145 -6.74 -4.29 2.22
C SER A 145 -6.51 -5.40 3.24
N ALA A 146 -7.48 -5.70 4.08
CA ALA A 146 -7.41 -6.83 5.01
C ALA A 146 -7.28 -8.20 4.30
N HIS A 147 -7.70 -8.28 3.04
CA HIS A 147 -7.53 -9.46 2.20
C HIS A 147 -6.29 -9.39 1.29
N GLY A 148 -5.36 -8.47 1.58
CA GLY A 148 -4.07 -8.37 0.90
C GLY A 148 -4.05 -7.48 -0.35
N SER A 149 -5.12 -6.71 -0.62
CA SER A 149 -5.09 -5.70 -1.67
C SER A 149 -4.35 -4.45 -1.20
N VAL A 150 -3.69 -3.77 -2.11
CA VAL A 150 -3.12 -2.44 -1.86
C VAL A 150 -4.18 -1.38 -2.10
N VAL A 151 -4.36 -0.47 -1.15
CA VAL A 151 -5.47 0.49 -1.18
C VAL A 151 -5.01 1.89 -0.80
N ILE A 152 -5.31 2.87 -1.66
CA ILE A 152 -5.19 4.29 -1.31
C ILE A 152 -6.45 4.70 -0.56
N LEU A 153 -6.28 5.28 0.62
CA LEU A 153 -7.36 5.75 1.49
C LEU A 153 -7.34 7.28 1.56
N HIS A 154 -8.49 7.93 1.34
CA HIS A 154 -8.65 9.37 1.56
C HIS A 154 -9.12 9.62 3.00
N VAL A 155 -8.23 10.13 3.83
CA VAL A 155 -8.43 10.33 5.27
C VAL A 155 -8.36 11.81 5.65
N HIS A 156 -8.96 12.16 6.77
CA HIS A 156 -8.79 13.44 7.45
C HIS A 156 -7.52 13.35 8.31
N HIS A 157 -6.50 14.12 7.98
CA HIS A 157 -5.17 14.02 8.59
C HIS A 157 -5.20 14.17 10.13
N GLY A 158 -5.86 15.21 10.64
CA GLY A 158 -5.94 15.43 12.07
C GLY A 158 -6.66 14.31 12.84
N ARG A 159 -7.72 13.72 12.26
CA ARG A 159 -8.40 12.57 12.88
C ARG A 159 -7.55 11.30 12.86
N LEU A 160 -6.78 11.10 11.78
CA LEU A 160 -5.87 9.96 11.69
C LEU A 160 -4.79 10.02 12.78
N LEU A 161 -4.25 11.19 13.06
CA LEU A 161 -3.10 11.36 13.95
C LEU A 161 -3.47 11.86 15.35
N GLY A 162 -4.72 12.28 15.59
CA GLY A 162 -5.12 12.93 16.84
C GLY A 162 -4.55 14.34 16.98
N GLU A 163 -4.34 15.05 15.88
CA GLU A 163 -3.73 16.37 15.81
C GLU A 163 -4.76 17.44 15.42
N ASP A 164 -4.47 18.70 15.74
CA ASP A 164 -5.27 19.86 15.30
C ASP A 164 -4.88 20.25 13.86
N ALA A 165 -5.34 19.46 12.90
CA ALA A 165 -5.11 19.66 11.47
C ALA A 165 -6.41 19.37 10.70
N ASP A 166 -6.90 20.31 9.90
CA ASP A 166 -8.18 20.22 9.18
C ASP A 166 -7.95 20.18 7.67
N TYR A 167 -7.42 19.08 7.18
CA TYR A 167 -7.26 18.83 5.74
C TYR A 167 -7.34 17.36 5.39
N GLY A 168 -7.70 17.09 4.11
CA GLY A 168 -7.69 15.76 3.52
C GLY A 168 -6.28 15.28 3.22
N HIS A 169 -6.03 13.99 3.37
CA HIS A 169 -4.74 13.36 3.16
C HIS A 169 -4.88 11.99 2.54
N PHE A 170 -3.91 11.57 1.73
CA PHE A 170 -3.87 10.24 1.16
C PHE A 170 -2.79 9.39 1.83
N VAL A 171 -3.18 8.19 2.22
CA VAL A 171 -2.31 7.17 2.80
C VAL A 171 -2.53 5.83 2.09
N VAL A 172 -1.60 4.88 2.24
CA VAL A 172 -1.68 3.59 1.55
C VAL A 172 -1.71 2.45 2.55
N ALA A 173 -2.81 1.70 2.56
CA ALA A 173 -2.90 0.44 3.28
C ALA A 173 -2.33 -0.69 2.41
N GLN A 174 -1.41 -1.48 2.97
CA GLN A 174 -0.61 -2.48 2.27
C GLN A 174 -0.74 -3.88 2.87
N GLY A 175 -1.85 -4.18 3.51
CA GLY A 175 -2.13 -5.46 4.15
C GLY A 175 -2.46 -5.32 5.63
N GLU A 176 -2.47 -6.44 6.33
CA GLU A 176 -2.88 -6.54 7.74
C GLU A 176 -1.76 -7.20 8.57
N ASP A 177 -1.54 -6.75 9.79
CA ASP A 177 -0.64 -7.37 10.75
C ASP A 177 -1.31 -8.56 11.48
N ALA A 178 -0.55 -9.23 12.34
CA ALA A 178 -1.03 -10.38 13.10
C ALA A 178 -2.13 -10.03 14.13
N ASP A 179 -2.26 -8.75 14.49
CA ASP A 179 -3.24 -8.25 15.44
C ASP A 179 -4.52 -7.73 14.75
N GLY A 180 -4.59 -7.82 13.42
CA GLY A 180 -5.74 -7.39 12.61
C GLY A 180 -5.76 -5.88 12.33
N ASN A 181 -4.65 -5.16 12.51
CA ASN A 181 -4.51 -3.78 12.10
C ASN A 181 -4.05 -3.69 10.66
N LEU A 182 -4.56 -2.72 9.90
CA LEU A 182 -4.05 -2.44 8.57
C LEU A 182 -2.71 -1.72 8.66
N LEU A 183 -1.74 -2.21 7.91
CA LEU A 183 -0.40 -1.63 7.79
C LEU A 183 -0.45 -0.46 6.81
N VAL A 184 -0.31 0.74 7.32
CA VAL A 184 -0.50 1.99 6.58
C VAL A 184 0.81 2.74 6.43
N SER A 185 1.15 3.06 5.18
CA SER A 185 2.21 4.01 4.83
C SER A 185 1.62 5.41 4.71
N ASP A 186 2.13 6.33 5.51
CA ASP A 186 1.78 7.75 5.46
C ASP A 186 2.93 8.55 4.82
N PRO A 187 2.75 9.06 3.59
CA PRO A 187 3.80 9.81 2.91
C PRO A 187 4.14 11.14 3.60
N GLY A 188 3.23 11.71 4.36
CA GLY A 188 3.47 12.94 5.13
C GLY A 188 4.34 12.72 6.37
N ARG A 189 4.39 11.50 6.89
CA ARG A 189 5.08 11.10 8.12
C ARG A 189 6.09 9.97 7.91
N ALA A 190 6.49 9.71 6.68
CA ALA A 190 7.36 8.58 6.33
C ALA A 190 8.67 8.52 7.13
N GLN A 191 9.28 9.68 7.43
CA GLN A 191 10.52 9.76 8.21
C GLN A 191 10.30 9.57 9.71
N GLU A 192 9.09 9.80 10.20
CA GLU A 192 8.79 9.81 11.63
C GLU A 192 8.24 8.46 12.10
N ILE A 193 7.35 7.88 11.33
CA ILE A 193 6.59 6.69 11.71
C ILE A 193 6.70 5.52 10.70
N GLY A 194 7.14 5.77 9.47
CA GLY A 194 7.26 4.74 8.42
C GLY A 194 5.93 4.04 8.12
N ILE A 195 5.80 2.79 8.56
CA ILE A 195 4.55 2.01 8.51
C ILE A 195 3.95 1.96 9.92
N THR A 196 2.65 2.21 10.00
CA THR A 196 1.89 2.14 11.26
C THR A 196 0.69 1.21 11.11
N GLY A 197 0.46 0.36 12.11
CA GLY A 197 -0.75 -0.46 12.22
C GLY A 197 -1.90 0.37 12.78
N TYR A 198 -2.98 0.52 12.01
CA TYR A 198 -4.21 1.17 12.47
C TYR A 198 -5.37 0.18 12.47
N SER A 199 -6.19 0.19 13.53
CA SER A 199 -7.43 -0.57 13.53
C SER A 199 -8.38 -0.04 12.45
N ARG A 200 -9.20 -0.93 11.87
CA ARG A 200 -10.21 -0.53 10.87
C ARG A 200 -11.20 0.50 11.43
N GLU A 201 -11.49 0.44 12.74
CA GLU A 201 -12.37 1.42 13.39
C GLU A 201 -11.72 2.81 13.42
N HIS A 202 -10.44 2.91 13.78
CA HIS A 202 -9.70 4.17 13.76
C HIS A 202 -9.69 4.79 12.36
N LEU A 203 -9.42 3.99 11.32
CA LEU A 203 -9.45 4.45 9.94
C LEU A 203 -10.85 4.91 9.49
N ARG A 204 -11.93 4.22 9.93
CA ARG A 204 -13.30 4.69 9.65
C ARG A 204 -13.59 6.05 10.27
N GLN A 205 -13.13 6.29 11.49
CA GLN A 205 -13.28 7.59 12.18
C GLN A 205 -12.46 8.68 11.50
N ALA A 206 -11.32 8.32 10.90
CA ALA A 206 -10.48 9.23 10.14
C ALA A 206 -10.95 9.43 8.69
N ARG A 207 -12.00 8.77 8.22
CA ARG A 207 -12.49 8.90 6.84
C ARG A 207 -12.73 10.35 6.45
N GLN A 208 -12.25 10.75 5.27
CA GLN A 208 -12.54 12.02 4.59
C GLN A 208 -13.33 11.79 3.29
N GLY A 209 -12.95 10.79 2.50
CA GLY A 209 -13.57 10.44 1.23
C GLY A 209 -13.66 8.94 1.02
N ASP A 210 -13.55 8.51 -0.22
CA ASP A 210 -13.58 7.12 -0.63
C ASP A 210 -12.16 6.53 -0.75
N ALA A 211 -12.02 5.39 -1.40
CA ALA A 211 -10.78 4.64 -1.53
C ALA A 211 -10.55 4.19 -2.98
N THR A 212 -9.31 3.86 -3.31
CA THR A 212 -8.94 3.24 -4.59
C THR A 212 -8.15 1.96 -4.35
N ILE A 213 -8.63 0.84 -4.88
CA ILE A 213 -7.92 -0.44 -4.88
C ILE A 213 -6.99 -0.44 -6.08
N VAL A 214 -5.70 -0.77 -5.86
CA VAL A 214 -4.63 -0.76 -6.86
C VAL A 214 -4.08 -2.16 -7.10
N SER A 215 -3.93 -2.54 -8.37
CA SER A 215 -3.38 -3.84 -8.78
C SER A 215 -2.62 -3.78 -10.10
#